data_6abea0249b2f2531e4c5de9140625007
#
_entry.id   6abea0249b2f2531e4c5de9140625007
#
_cell.length_a   1.000
_cell.length_b   1.000
_cell.length_c   1.000
_cell.angle_alpha   90.00
_cell.angle_beta   90.00
_cell.angle_gamma   90.00
#
_symmetry.space_group_name_H-M   'P 1'
#
loop_
_entity.id
_entity.type
_entity.pdbx_description
1 polymer ?
#
loop_
_entity_poly.entity_id
_entity_poly.type
_entity_poly.pdbx_seq_one_letter_code
_entity_poly.pdbx_strand_id
1 'polypeptide(L)'
;MAAIIELLHTATLVHDDVVDSSAIRRGNASVNSIWTNSHSVLIGDYIYSKAFMLMVALNNMKILKELSDATNDISKGELIQLDSINNIKVDLPYLLKISYFKTGRLFEAAAKSGAILAGGDRDYIKHSTSFSKNLGVLFQIKDDLLDYQIESNSGKPNFQDIKEKKITYPFYFAYTNASSKEKRDLKDFLGCESINNKKLYELVLKLGGLEKTENLAISYMKKAEISAYSIKNKIVKDEMLNLLDKSLNRKK
;
A
#
# COMPACT_ATOMS: atom_id res chain seq x y z
N MET A 1 -4.44 12.96 -17.28
CA MET A 1 -4.27 12.75 -15.82
C MET A 1 -4.10 11.27 -15.50
N ALA A 2 -5.04 10.38 -15.86
CA ALA A 2 -4.91 8.94 -15.57
C ALA A 2 -3.58 8.35 -16.04
N ALA A 3 -3.15 8.63 -17.28
CA ALA A 3 -1.87 8.14 -17.79
C ALA A 3 -0.66 8.58 -16.94
N ILE A 4 -0.67 9.77 -16.36
CA ILE A 4 0.40 10.24 -15.46
C ILE A 4 0.46 9.38 -14.21
N ILE A 5 -0.69 9.11 -13.59
CA ILE A 5 -0.77 8.27 -12.38
C ILE A 5 -0.31 6.85 -12.68
N GLU A 6 -0.74 6.27 -13.81
CA GLU A 6 -0.31 4.92 -14.22
C GLU A 6 1.19 4.85 -14.50
N LEU A 7 1.79 5.87 -15.13
CA LEU A 7 3.23 5.92 -15.35
C LEU A 7 3.99 6.04 -14.03
N LEU A 8 3.56 6.91 -13.11
CA LEU A 8 4.16 7.01 -11.79
C LEU A 8 4.08 5.68 -11.04
N HIS A 9 2.90 5.05 -11.02
CA HIS A 9 2.70 3.75 -10.37
C HIS A 9 3.56 2.67 -11.03
N THR A 10 3.60 2.61 -12.35
CA THR A 10 4.41 1.62 -13.06
C THR A 10 5.90 1.79 -12.77
N ALA A 11 6.40 3.03 -12.74
CA ALA A 11 7.79 3.31 -12.39
C ALA A 11 8.14 2.84 -10.97
N THR A 12 7.25 3.12 -9.98
CA THR A 12 7.46 2.63 -8.61
C THR A 12 7.49 1.09 -8.56
N LEU A 13 6.58 0.40 -9.26
CA LEU A 13 6.58 -1.07 -9.30
C LEU A 13 7.87 -1.65 -9.88
N VAL A 14 8.42 -1.02 -10.94
CA VAL A 14 9.69 -1.47 -11.56
C VAL A 14 10.87 -1.27 -10.62
N HIS A 15 10.90 -0.17 -9.86
CA HIS A 15 11.92 0.07 -8.84
C HIS A 15 11.76 -0.85 -7.63
N ASP A 16 10.53 -1.06 -7.16
CA ASP A 16 10.23 -1.96 -6.04
C ASP A 16 10.68 -3.40 -6.32
N ASP A 17 10.49 -3.90 -7.55
CA ASP A 17 10.95 -5.23 -7.93
C ASP A 17 12.47 -5.41 -7.79
N VAL A 18 13.24 -4.34 -7.99
CA VAL A 18 14.70 -4.35 -7.75
C VAL A 18 15.01 -4.35 -6.25
N VAL A 19 14.33 -3.48 -5.50
CA VAL A 19 14.53 -3.32 -4.05
C VAL A 19 14.17 -4.62 -3.30
N ASP A 20 13.03 -5.21 -3.65
CA ASP A 20 12.51 -6.45 -3.04
C ASP A 20 13.12 -7.72 -3.66
N SER A 21 14.03 -7.59 -4.66
CA SER A 21 14.60 -8.73 -5.41
C SER A 21 13.52 -9.66 -5.97
N SER A 22 12.39 -9.12 -6.37
CA SER A 22 11.24 -9.88 -6.85
C SER A 22 11.50 -10.40 -8.28
N ALA A 23 11.33 -11.72 -8.48
CA ALA A 23 11.46 -12.33 -9.80
C ALA A 23 10.14 -12.36 -10.60
N ILE A 24 9.01 -12.23 -9.92
CA ILE A 24 7.67 -12.35 -10.50
C ILE A 24 6.80 -11.18 -10.04
N ARG A 25 6.08 -10.57 -10.99
CA ARG A 25 5.10 -9.51 -10.74
C ARG A 25 3.76 -9.86 -11.43
N ARG A 26 2.69 -10.03 -10.65
CA ARG A 26 1.34 -10.35 -11.15
C ARG A 26 1.34 -11.58 -12.09
N GLY A 27 2.08 -12.62 -11.73
CA GLY A 27 2.18 -13.87 -12.50
C GLY A 27 3.12 -13.83 -13.71
N ASN A 28 3.74 -12.70 -14.02
CA ASN A 28 4.72 -12.54 -15.09
C ASN A 28 6.12 -12.30 -14.52
N ALA A 29 7.16 -12.61 -15.33
CA ALA A 29 8.52 -12.28 -14.97
C ALA A 29 8.69 -10.76 -14.81
N SER A 30 9.36 -10.34 -13.71
CA SER A 30 9.67 -8.93 -13.47
C SER A 30 10.75 -8.42 -14.44
N VAL A 31 10.88 -7.09 -14.57
CA VAL A 31 11.84 -6.47 -15.50
C VAL A 31 13.27 -6.87 -15.13
N ASN A 32 13.62 -6.87 -13.84
CA ASN A 32 14.94 -7.25 -13.34
C ASN A 32 15.28 -8.74 -13.53
N SER A 33 14.28 -9.61 -13.65
CA SER A 33 14.49 -11.03 -13.94
C SER A 33 14.62 -11.32 -15.43
N ILE A 34 14.04 -10.49 -16.32
CA ILE A 34 14.20 -10.60 -17.78
C ILE A 34 15.52 -9.99 -18.22
N TRP A 35 15.90 -8.86 -17.64
CA TRP A 35 17.16 -8.14 -17.95
C TRP A 35 18.06 -8.11 -16.70
N THR A 36 18.45 -6.92 -16.25
CA THR A 36 19.28 -6.72 -15.04
C THR A 36 18.67 -5.67 -14.14
N ASN A 37 19.12 -5.59 -12.87
CA ASN A 37 18.74 -4.53 -11.95
C ASN A 37 19.05 -3.14 -12.53
N SER A 38 20.20 -2.97 -13.22
CA SER A 38 20.56 -1.70 -13.87
C SER A 38 19.58 -1.31 -14.97
N HIS A 39 19.12 -2.25 -15.79
CA HIS A 39 18.09 -1.97 -16.78
C HIS A 39 16.77 -1.58 -16.12
N SER A 40 16.37 -2.26 -15.05
CA SER A 40 15.12 -1.94 -14.33
C SER A 40 15.16 -0.53 -13.75
N VAL A 41 16.25 -0.15 -13.10
CA VAL A 41 16.41 1.21 -12.57
C VAL A 41 16.26 2.25 -13.68
N LEU A 42 16.99 2.07 -14.79
CA LEU A 42 16.94 3.02 -15.92
C LEU A 42 15.57 3.04 -16.63
N ILE A 43 14.89 1.90 -16.74
CA ILE A 43 13.52 1.84 -17.30
C ILE A 43 12.54 2.57 -16.37
N GLY A 44 12.63 2.36 -15.05
CA GLY A 44 11.83 3.09 -14.09
C GLY A 44 12.07 4.61 -14.19
N ASP A 45 13.32 5.06 -14.26
CA ASP A 45 13.69 6.47 -14.44
C ASP A 45 13.15 7.04 -15.75
N TYR A 46 13.21 6.27 -16.84
CA TYR A 46 12.64 6.67 -18.12
C TYR A 46 11.12 6.85 -18.03
N ILE A 47 10.40 5.92 -17.39
CA ILE A 47 8.96 6.02 -17.19
C ILE A 47 8.63 7.24 -16.31
N TYR A 48 9.38 7.47 -15.23
CA TYR A 48 9.27 8.67 -14.40
C TYR A 48 9.41 9.95 -15.20
N SER A 49 10.47 10.01 -16.04
CA SER A 49 10.71 11.20 -16.87
C SER A 49 9.56 11.48 -17.84
N LYS A 50 8.94 10.43 -18.41
CA LYS A 50 7.74 10.57 -19.25
C LYS A 50 6.53 11.09 -18.45
N ALA A 51 6.34 10.61 -17.22
CA ALA A 51 5.29 11.14 -16.35
C ALA A 51 5.51 12.65 -16.08
N PHE A 52 6.73 13.07 -15.76
CA PHE A 52 7.06 14.49 -15.55
C PHE A 52 6.82 15.34 -16.79
N MET A 53 7.20 14.86 -17.99
CA MET A 53 6.90 15.58 -19.25
C MET A 53 5.39 15.79 -19.44
N LEU A 54 4.57 14.78 -19.13
CA LEU A 54 3.12 14.90 -19.20
C LEU A 54 2.55 15.83 -18.11
N MET A 55 3.12 15.83 -16.91
CA MET A 55 2.72 16.77 -15.83
C MET A 55 2.97 18.23 -16.26
N VAL A 56 4.13 18.50 -16.86
CA VAL A 56 4.45 19.85 -17.37
C VAL A 56 3.49 20.25 -18.51
N ALA A 57 3.19 19.30 -19.42
CA ALA A 57 2.26 19.54 -20.53
C ALA A 57 0.82 19.84 -20.10
N LEU A 58 0.40 19.42 -18.88
CA LEU A 58 -0.89 19.80 -18.30
C LEU A 58 -1.00 21.31 -17.98
N ASN A 59 0.13 22.00 -17.92
CA ASN A 59 0.23 23.44 -17.62
C ASN A 59 -0.59 23.86 -16.38
N ASN A 60 -0.58 23.04 -15.32
CA ASN A 60 -1.30 23.30 -14.07
C ASN A 60 -0.36 23.15 -12.88
N MET A 61 0.12 24.29 -12.36
CA MET A 61 1.10 24.33 -11.26
C MET A 61 0.60 23.70 -9.97
N LYS A 62 -0.72 23.70 -9.69
CA LYS A 62 -1.28 23.06 -8.48
C LYS A 62 -1.17 21.54 -8.61
N ILE A 63 -1.46 21.00 -9.77
CA ILE A 63 -1.34 19.55 -10.04
C ILE A 63 0.13 19.13 -10.06
N LEU A 64 1.00 19.92 -10.74
CA LEU A 64 2.43 19.63 -10.79
C LEU A 64 3.02 19.57 -9.38
N LYS A 65 2.70 20.57 -8.52
CA LYS A 65 3.14 20.56 -7.13
C LYS A 65 2.62 19.34 -6.38
N GLU A 66 1.33 19.02 -6.49
CA GLU A 66 0.72 17.88 -5.78
C GLU A 66 1.40 16.56 -6.14
N LEU A 67 1.63 16.33 -7.43
CA LEU A 67 2.26 15.09 -7.90
C LEU A 67 3.75 15.02 -7.56
N SER A 68 4.46 16.15 -7.59
CA SER A 68 5.85 16.22 -7.15
C SER A 68 5.99 15.96 -5.65
N ASP A 69 5.11 16.53 -4.82
CA ASP A 69 5.06 16.24 -3.39
C ASP A 69 4.75 14.75 -3.15
N ALA A 70 3.81 14.17 -3.93
CA ALA A 70 3.45 12.77 -3.81
C ALA A 70 4.61 11.83 -4.16
N THR A 71 5.32 12.09 -5.25
CA THR A 71 6.51 11.29 -5.63
C THR A 71 7.60 11.34 -4.58
N ASN A 72 7.87 12.52 -4.03
CA ASN A 72 8.83 12.66 -2.91
C ASN A 72 8.40 11.88 -1.67
N ASP A 73 7.11 11.96 -1.31
CA ASP A 73 6.56 11.24 -0.16
C ASP A 73 6.61 9.72 -0.35
N ILE A 74 6.32 9.21 -1.57
CA ILE A 74 6.40 7.77 -1.90
C ILE A 74 7.84 7.27 -1.72
N SER A 75 8.82 7.96 -2.32
CA SER A 75 10.24 7.60 -2.17
C SER A 75 10.69 7.61 -0.71
N LYS A 76 10.22 8.60 0.06
CA LYS A 76 10.47 8.65 1.51
C LYS A 76 9.81 7.50 2.25
N GLY A 77 8.62 7.05 1.83
CA GLY A 77 7.92 5.89 2.37
C GLY A 77 8.73 4.60 2.22
N GLU A 78 9.31 4.39 1.03
CA GLU A 78 10.19 3.24 0.78
C GLU A 78 11.45 3.27 1.66
N LEU A 79 12.12 4.41 1.77
CA LEU A 79 13.29 4.55 2.65
C LEU A 79 12.94 4.26 4.12
N ILE A 80 11.82 4.80 4.61
CA ILE A 80 11.36 4.53 5.99
C ILE A 80 11.02 3.04 6.18
N GLN A 81 10.46 2.37 5.17
CA GLN A 81 10.18 0.94 5.23
C GLN A 81 11.48 0.13 5.28
N LEU A 82 12.46 0.45 4.43
CA LEU A 82 13.77 -0.21 4.44
C LEU A 82 14.46 -0.07 5.80
N ASP A 83 14.44 1.11 6.42
CA ASP A 83 15.00 1.36 7.75
C ASP A 83 14.26 0.58 8.86
N SER A 84 13.02 0.15 8.60
CA SER A 84 12.19 -0.60 9.55
C SER A 84 12.32 -2.12 9.43
N ILE A 85 13.04 -2.63 8.45
CA ILE A 85 13.24 -4.07 8.28
C ILE A 85 13.85 -4.67 9.55
N ASN A 86 13.24 -5.77 10.03
CA ASN A 86 13.63 -6.46 11.27
C ASN A 86 13.53 -5.59 12.56
N ASN A 87 12.88 -4.45 12.52
CA ASN A 87 12.69 -3.57 13.66
C ASN A 87 11.37 -3.83 14.39
N ILE A 88 11.38 -4.70 15.37
CA ILE A 88 10.20 -5.05 16.19
C ILE A 88 9.70 -3.93 17.12
N LYS A 89 10.43 -2.80 17.21
CA LYS A 89 10.06 -1.65 18.05
C LYS A 89 9.17 -0.64 17.33
N VAL A 90 8.82 -0.91 16.07
CA VAL A 90 7.86 -0.06 15.34
C VAL A 90 6.52 -0.01 16.07
N ASP A 91 5.90 1.16 16.06
CA ASP A 91 4.56 1.37 16.63
C ASP A 91 3.49 1.53 15.55
N LEU A 92 2.23 1.54 15.94
CA LEU A 92 1.11 1.68 15.00
C LEU A 92 1.15 3.00 14.20
N PRO A 93 1.44 4.17 14.80
CA PRO A 93 1.63 5.40 14.03
C PRO A 93 2.71 5.31 12.96
N TYR A 94 3.81 4.61 13.23
CA TYR A 94 4.88 4.41 12.28
C TYR A 94 4.44 3.52 11.09
N LEU A 95 3.76 2.40 11.36
CA LEU A 95 3.20 1.54 10.32
C LEU A 95 2.18 2.29 9.45
N LEU A 96 1.29 3.08 10.08
CA LEU A 96 0.32 3.91 9.35
C LEU A 96 1.01 4.97 8.48
N LYS A 97 2.14 5.52 8.95
CA LYS A 97 2.94 6.47 8.16
C LYS A 97 3.56 5.80 6.94
N ILE A 98 4.10 4.59 7.07
CA ILE A 98 4.62 3.80 5.93
C ILE A 98 3.48 3.56 4.93
N SER A 99 2.35 3.01 5.38
CA SER A 99 1.20 2.70 4.51
C SER A 99 0.67 3.94 3.78
N TYR A 100 0.63 5.08 4.47
CA TYR A 100 0.22 6.33 3.84
C TYR A 100 1.23 6.81 2.81
N PHE A 101 2.52 6.86 3.13
CA PHE A 101 3.53 7.38 2.21
C PHE A 101 3.72 6.45 1.01
N LYS A 102 3.88 5.15 1.24
CA LYS A 102 4.12 4.18 0.17
C LYS A 102 2.90 4.01 -0.76
N THR A 103 1.71 3.90 -0.19
CA THR A 103 0.49 3.53 -0.93
C THR A 103 -0.54 4.66 -0.94
N GLY A 104 -0.96 5.14 0.22
CA GLY A 104 -2.04 6.12 0.37
C GLY A 104 -1.79 7.44 -0.35
N ARG A 105 -0.53 7.85 -0.48
CA ARG A 105 -0.15 9.14 -1.05
C ARG A 105 -0.44 9.25 -2.55
N LEU A 106 -0.25 8.15 -3.31
CA LEU A 106 -0.60 8.15 -4.73
C LEU A 106 -2.13 8.18 -4.94
N PHE A 107 -2.88 7.44 -4.13
CA PHE A 107 -4.35 7.50 -4.15
C PHE A 107 -4.85 8.92 -3.87
N GLU A 108 -4.31 9.56 -2.84
CA GLU A 108 -4.64 10.93 -2.47
C GLU A 108 -4.33 11.92 -3.60
N ALA A 109 -3.14 11.86 -4.15
CA ALA A 109 -2.70 12.74 -5.23
C ALA A 109 -3.53 12.55 -6.51
N ALA A 110 -3.89 11.31 -6.85
CA ALA A 110 -4.74 11.00 -7.99
C ALA A 110 -6.11 11.67 -7.87
N ALA A 111 -6.79 11.48 -6.74
CA ALA A 111 -8.12 12.06 -6.52
C ALA A 111 -8.09 13.58 -6.42
N LYS A 112 -7.12 14.14 -5.67
CA LYS A 112 -6.96 15.58 -5.53
C LYS A 112 -6.67 16.26 -6.87
N SER A 113 -5.76 15.71 -7.65
CA SER A 113 -5.43 16.23 -8.98
C SER A 113 -6.60 16.10 -9.96
N GLY A 114 -7.32 14.98 -9.92
CA GLY A 114 -8.54 14.80 -10.71
C GLY A 114 -9.63 15.81 -10.35
N ALA A 115 -9.86 16.04 -9.05
CA ALA A 115 -10.82 17.04 -8.57
C ALA A 115 -10.42 18.48 -8.97
N ILE A 116 -9.13 18.83 -8.91
CA ILE A 116 -8.62 20.14 -9.38
C ILE A 116 -8.83 20.29 -10.89
N LEU A 117 -8.52 19.24 -11.67
CA LEU A 117 -8.66 19.27 -13.12
C LEU A 117 -10.12 19.40 -13.58
N ALA A 118 -11.04 18.81 -12.82
CA ALA A 118 -12.48 18.92 -13.04
C ALA A 118 -13.07 20.27 -12.60
N GLY A 119 -12.27 21.21 -12.08
CA GLY A 119 -12.76 22.49 -11.57
C GLY A 119 -13.59 22.38 -10.29
N GLY A 120 -13.36 21.32 -9.50
CA GLY A 120 -14.07 21.09 -8.25
C GLY A 120 -13.89 22.24 -7.25
N ASP A 121 -14.94 22.54 -6.49
CA ASP A 121 -14.89 23.50 -5.39
C ASP A 121 -14.00 22.97 -4.23
N ARG A 122 -13.77 23.83 -3.24
CA ARG A 122 -12.92 23.49 -2.09
C ARG A 122 -13.40 22.27 -1.32
N ASP A 123 -14.71 22.14 -1.15
CA ASP A 123 -15.31 21.03 -0.40
C ASP A 123 -15.21 19.73 -1.19
N TYR A 124 -15.47 19.76 -2.49
CA TYR A 124 -15.30 18.61 -3.37
C TYR A 124 -13.84 18.11 -3.37
N ILE A 125 -12.87 19.00 -3.53
CA ILE A 125 -11.44 18.66 -3.46
C ILE A 125 -11.10 18.05 -2.10
N LYS A 126 -11.55 18.68 -0.99
CA LYS A 126 -11.30 18.20 0.38
C LYS A 126 -11.84 16.79 0.60
N HIS A 127 -13.10 16.53 0.23
CA HIS A 127 -13.73 15.25 0.48
C HIS A 127 -13.18 14.15 -0.44
N SER A 128 -12.89 14.44 -1.72
CA SER A 128 -12.24 13.51 -2.64
C SER A 128 -10.84 13.13 -2.14
N THR A 129 -10.07 14.10 -1.67
CA THR A 129 -8.73 13.90 -1.09
C THR A 129 -8.80 13.03 0.17
N SER A 130 -9.71 13.35 1.10
CA SER A 130 -9.88 12.59 2.34
C SER A 130 -10.34 11.14 2.08
N PHE A 131 -11.28 10.94 1.16
CA PHE A 131 -11.72 9.62 0.73
C PHE A 131 -10.54 8.77 0.26
N SER A 132 -9.79 9.28 -0.71
CA SER A 132 -8.73 8.51 -1.37
C SER A 132 -7.53 8.26 -0.45
N LYS A 133 -7.20 9.20 0.43
CA LYS A 133 -6.20 8.99 1.48
C LYS A 133 -6.58 7.79 2.36
N ASN A 134 -7.82 7.74 2.86
CA ASN A 134 -8.28 6.66 3.71
C ASN A 134 -8.42 5.33 2.95
N LEU A 135 -8.88 5.38 1.69
CA LEU A 135 -8.94 4.23 0.80
C LEU A 135 -7.55 3.62 0.55
N GLY A 136 -6.53 4.45 0.29
CA GLY A 136 -5.18 3.96 0.05
C GLY A 136 -4.54 3.31 1.29
N VAL A 137 -4.77 3.87 2.49
CA VAL A 137 -4.34 3.22 3.74
C VAL A 137 -5.11 1.92 3.99
N LEU A 138 -6.43 1.91 3.78
CA LEU A 138 -7.25 0.69 3.83
C LEU A 138 -6.72 -0.37 2.88
N PHE A 139 -6.36 0.02 1.65
CA PHE A 139 -5.82 -0.89 0.64
C PHE A 139 -4.56 -1.59 1.13
N GLN A 140 -3.62 -0.85 1.76
CA GLN A 140 -2.42 -1.45 2.33
C GLN A 140 -2.72 -2.37 3.51
N ILE A 141 -3.62 -1.97 4.43
CA ILE A 141 -4.03 -2.83 5.55
C ILE A 141 -4.64 -4.14 5.05
N LYS A 142 -5.43 -4.09 3.98
CA LYS A 142 -5.99 -5.30 3.35
C LYS A 142 -4.94 -6.13 2.64
N ASP A 143 -3.94 -5.51 2.03
CA ASP A 143 -2.82 -6.20 1.39
C ASP A 143 -2.02 -7.00 2.43
N ASP A 144 -1.70 -6.41 3.57
CA ASP A 144 -1.07 -7.09 4.70
C ASP A 144 -1.89 -8.28 5.23
N LEU A 145 -3.23 -8.16 5.24
CA LEU A 145 -4.12 -9.29 5.60
C LEU A 145 -4.10 -10.40 4.55
N LEU A 146 -4.00 -10.05 3.25
CA LEU A 146 -3.96 -11.03 2.17
C LEU A 146 -2.72 -11.93 2.23
N ASP A 147 -1.60 -11.43 2.77
CA ASP A 147 -0.39 -12.25 2.97
C ASP A 147 -0.61 -13.40 3.97
N TYR A 148 -1.61 -13.28 4.85
CA TYR A 148 -2.03 -14.33 5.79
C TYR A 148 -3.18 -15.20 5.26
N GLN A 149 -3.74 -14.93 4.08
CA GLN A 149 -4.80 -15.76 3.53
C GLN A 149 -4.22 -17.02 2.86
N ILE A 150 -4.97 -18.12 3.00
CA ILE A 150 -4.63 -19.38 2.36
C ILE A 150 -4.85 -19.25 0.85
N GLU A 151 -3.80 -19.43 0.07
CA GLU A 151 -3.90 -19.43 -1.38
C GLU A 151 -4.68 -20.66 -1.88
N SER A 152 -5.59 -20.44 -2.83
CA SER A 152 -6.42 -21.51 -3.42
C SER A 152 -5.60 -22.64 -4.08
N ASN A 153 -4.42 -22.31 -4.61
CA ASN A 153 -3.55 -23.27 -5.31
C ASN A 153 -2.59 -24.00 -4.38
N SER A 154 -2.10 -23.38 -3.30
CA SER A 154 -1.12 -23.94 -2.38
C SER A 154 -1.71 -24.49 -1.09
N GLY A 155 -2.92 -24.05 -0.75
CA GLY A 155 -3.58 -24.35 0.53
C GLY A 155 -2.89 -23.73 1.75
N LYS A 156 -1.94 -22.80 1.56
CA LYS A 156 -1.13 -22.20 2.63
C LYS A 156 -1.00 -20.68 2.44
N PRO A 157 -0.93 -19.91 3.53
CA PRO A 157 -0.56 -18.49 3.47
C PRO A 157 0.86 -18.31 2.91
N ASN A 158 1.10 -17.20 2.22
CA ASN A 158 2.39 -16.94 1.59
C ASN A 158 3.45 -16.46 2.59
N PHE A 159 3.06 -15.59 3.54
CA PHE A 159 3.94 -14.96 4.54
C PHE A 159 5.17 -14.29 3.92
N GLN A 160 5.00 -13.65 2.77
CA GLN A 160 6.11 -13.01 2.08
C GLN A 160 6.73 -11.88 2.91
N ASP A 161 5.90 -11.06 3.54
CA ASP A 161 6.36 -9.98 4.42
C ASP A 161 7.22 -10.49 5.58
N ILE A 162 6.86 -11.62 6.17
CA ILE A 162 7.62 -12.25 7.27
C ILE A 162 8.98 -12.73 6.78
N LYS A 163 9.06 -13.35 5.59
CA LYS A 163 10.32 -13.79 4.97
C LYS A 163 11.23 -12.60 4.68
N GLU A 164 10.67 -11.48 4.28
CA GLU A 164 11.36 -10.21 4.04
C GLU A 164 11.64 -9.41 5.32
N LYS A 165 11.34 -9.96 6.49
CA LYS A 165 11.50 -9.31 7.81
C LYS A 165 10.73 -8.01 7.96
N LYS A 166 9.66 -7.83 7.17
CA LYS A 166 8.76 -6.68 7.27
C LYS A 166 7.79 -6.88 8.43
N ILE A 167 7.62 -5.85 9.25
CA ILE A 167 6.61 -5.83 10.32
C ILE A 167 5.34 -5.24 9.72
N THR A 168 4.32 -6.07 9.57
CA THR A 168 3.00 -5.68 9.06
C THR A 168 1.95 -5.69 10.17
N TYR A 169 0.75 -5.19 9.90
CA TYR A 169 -0.27 -5.03 10.94
C TYR A 169 -0.63 -6.32 11.67
N PRO A 170 -0.84 -7.48 11.00
CA PRO A 170 -1.16 -8.72 11.71
C PRO A 170 -0.04 -9.15 12.67
N PHE A 171 1.21 -9.04 12.23
CA PHE A 171 2.36 -9.35 13.09
C PHE A 171 2.45 -8.37 14.26
N TYR A 172 2.34 -7.07 14.00
CA TYR A 172 2.39 -6.02 15.01
C TYR A 172 1.36 -6.25 16.14
N PHE A 173 0.10 -6.46 15.77
CA PHE A 173 -0.95 -6.70 16.77
C PHE A 173 -0.76 -8.00 17.53
N ALA A 174 -0.35 -9.08 16.87
CA ALA A 174 -0.01 -10.32 17.55
C ALA A 174 1.15 -10.11 18.52
N TYR A 175 2.21 -9.43 18.08
CA TYR A 175 3.39 -9.19 18.90
C TYR A 175 3.10 -8.31 20.13
N THR A 176 2.25 -7.29 19.99
CA THR A 176 1.88 -6.42 21.12
C THR A 176 1.07 -7.14 22.17
N ASN A 177 0.26 -8.14 21.80
CA ASN A 177 -0.57 -8.94 22.71
C ASN A 177 0.17 -10.15 23.31
N ALA A 178 1.34 -10.50 22.76
CA ALA A 178 2.06 -11.72 23.10
C ALA A 178 2.73 -11.67 24.46
N SER A 179 2.77 -12.80 25.17
CA SER A 179 3.62 -13.05 26.34
C SER A 179 5.10 -13.05 25.94
N SER A 180 6.01 -13.00 26.93
CA SER A 180 7.45 -13.02 26.66
C SER A 180 7.94 -14.25 25.90
N LYS A 181 7.28 -15.40 26.08
CA LYS A 181 7.58 -16.63 25.33
C LYS A 181 7.10 -16.50 23.87
N GLU A 182 5.84 -16.12 23.68
CA GLU A 182 5.24 -15.97 22.35
C GLU A 182 5.94 -14.87 21.52
N LYS A 183 6.43 -13.82 22.17
CA LYS A 183 7.27 -12.80 21.50
C LYS A 183 8.57 -13.37 20.96
N ARG A 184 9.20 -14.31 21.66
CA ARG A 184 10.38 -15.02 21.13
C ARG A 184 10.00 -15.89 19.95
N ASP A 185 8.93 -16.69 20.09
CA ASP A 185 8.44 -17.56 19.03
C ASP A 185 8.11 -16.76 17.75
N LEU A 186 7.46 -15.57 17.87
CA LEU A 186 7.17 -14.70 16.73
C LEU A 186 8.43 -14.16 16.07
N LYS A 187 9.45 -13.76 16.88
CA LYS A 187 10.73 -13.27 16.34
C LYS A 187 11.48 -14.34 15.55
N ASP A 188 11.43 -15.59 15.99
CA ASP A 188 12.10 -16.71 15.33
C ASP A 188 11.54 -16.99 13.94
N PHE A 189 10.32 -16.50 13.62
CA PHE A 189 9.76 -16.59 12.27
C PHE A 189 10.27 -15.50 11.31
N LEU A 190 10.73 -14.33 11.83
CA LEU A 190 11.16 -13.22 10.98
C LEU A 190 12.43 -13.58 10.18
N GLY A 191 12.31 -13.56 8.86
CA GLY A 191 13.41 -13.86 7.94
C GLY A 191 13.76 -15.34 7.85
N CYS A 192 12.90 -16.23 8.35
CA CYS A 192 13.08 -17.66 8.20
C CYS A 192 12.62 -18.09 6.80
N GLU A 193 13.50 -18.74 6.01
CA GLU A 193 13.14 -19.22 4.67
C GLU A 193 12.16 -20.39 4.71
N SER A 194 12.30 -21.29 5.68
CA SER A 194 11.40 -22.43 5.88
C SER A 194 10.49 -22.23 7.08
N ILE A 195 9.45 -21.40 6.89
CA ILE A 195 8.47 -21.11 7.93
C ILE A 195 7.50 -22.28 8.08
N ASN A 196 7.23 -22.70 9.31
CA ASN A 196 6.05 -23.50 9.59
C ASN A 196 4.80 -22.60 9.50
N ASN A 197 4.26 -22.47 8.29
CA ASN A 197 3.13 -21.59 7.98
C ASN A 197 1.93 -21.83 8.90
N LYS A 198 1.64 -23.08 9.24
CA LYS A 198 0.52 -23.44 10.13
C LYS A 198 0.74 -22.89 11.54
N LYS A 199 1.93 -23.12 12.10
CA LYS A 199 2.27 -22.65 13.46
C LYS A 199 2.24 -21.12 13.56
N LEU A 200 2.79 -20.42 12.56
CA LEU A 200 2.75 -18.96 12.53
C LEU A 200 1.32 -18.43 12.41
N TYR A 201 0.53 -18.99 11.49
CA TYR A 201 -0.88 -18.60 11.31
C TYR A 201 -1.70 -18.76 12.60
N GLU A 202 -1.61 -19.97 13.22
CA GLU A 202 -2.31 -20.27 14.47
C GLU A 202 -1.89 -19.34 15.62
N LEU A 203 -0.60 -19.00 15.69
CA LEU A 203 -0.09 -18.09 16.72
C LEU A 203 -0.59 -16.65 16.51
N VAL A 204 -0.53 -16.13 15.28
CA VAL A 204 -1.03 -14.78 14.96
C VAL A 204 -2.53 -14.69 15.15
N LEU A 205 -3.28 -15.73 14.76
CA LEU A 205 -4.73 -15.82 14.97
C LEU A 205 -5.08 -15.83 16.47
N LYS A 206 -4.43 -16.72 17.24
CA LYS A 206 -4.62 -16.84 18.70
C LYS A 206 -4.37 -15.51 19.42
N LEU A 207 -3.36 -14.75 18.98
CA LEU A 207 -2.99 -13.47 19.59
C LEU A 207 -3.85 -12.29 19.11
N GLY A 208 -4.88 -12.55 18.27
CA GLY A 208 -5.80 -11.54 17.77
C GLY A 208 -5.20 -10.61 16.71
N GLY A 209 -4.08 -11.01 16.08
CA GLY A 209 -3.40 -10.19 15.07
C GLY A 209 -4.28 -9.91 13.86
N LEU A 210 -4.97 -10.93 13.34
CA LEU A 210 -5.87 -10.80 12.19
C LEU A 210 -7.11 -9.97 12.53
N GLU A 211 -7.79 -10.28 13.64
CA GLU A 211 -9.00 -9.58 14.09
C GLU A 211 -8.75 -8.09 14.30
N LYS A 212 -7.66 -7.72 15.00
CA LYS A 212 -7.32 -6.31 15.23
C LYS A 212 -6.98 -5.58 13.93
N THR A 213 -6.34 -6.26 12.99
CA THR A 213 -6.05 -5.69 11.67
C THR A 213 -7.33 -5.49 10.87
N GLU A 214 -8.28 -6.43 10.91
CA GLU A 214 -9.60 -6.25 10.29
C GLU A 214 -10.37 -5.08 10.90
N ASN A 215 -10.36 -4.95 12.22
CA ASN A 215 -10.98 -3.82 12.91
C ASN A 215 -10.35 -2.48 12.51
N LEU A 216 -9.04 -2.45 12.31
CA LEU A 216 -8.34 -1.27 11.77
C LEU A 216 -8.79 -0.97 10.33
N ALA A 217 -8.88 -1.97 9.47
CA ALA A 217 -9.39 -1.83 8.10
C ALA A 217 -10.80 -1.25 8.08
N ILE A 218 -11.72 -1.78 8.90
CA ILE A 218 -13.09 -1.27 9.06
C ILE A 218 -13.10 0.20 9.51
N SER A 219 -12.16 0.60 10.38
CA SER A 219 -12.08 2.00 10.82
C SER A 219 -11.72 2.95 9.68
N TYR A 220 -10.80 2.55 8.80
CA TYR A 220 -10.42 3.33 7.62
C TYR A 220 -11.50 3.32 6.54
N MET A 221 -12.20 2.20 6.36
CA MET A 221 -13.40 2.12 5.53
C MET A 221 -14.42 3.17 5.94
N LYS A 222 -14.80 3.22 7.22
CA LYS A 222 -15.78 4.19 7.73
C LYS A 222 -15.34 5.64 7.51
N LYS A 223 -14.05 5.95 7.67
CA LYS A 223 -13.50 7.29 7.38
C LYS A 223 -13.62 7.66 5.90
N ALA A 224 -13.35 6.70 5.01
CA ALA A 224 -13.53 6.89 3.56
C ALA A 224 -15.01 7.07 3.22
N GLU A 225 -15.89 6.23 3.75
CA GLU A 225 -17.34 6.27 3.55
C GLU A 225 -17.95 7.63 3.95
N ILE A 226 -17.60 8.16 5.11
CA ILE A 226 -18.03 9.51 5.56
C ILE A 226 -17.64 10.57 4.52
N SER A 227 -16.43 10.49 3.98
CA SER A 227 -15.96 11.41 2.95
C SER A 227 -16.73 11.27 1.63
N ALA A 228 -17.05 10.03 1.22
CA ALA A 228 -17.85 9.76 0.03
C ALA A 228 -19.29 10.32 0.16
N TYR A 229 -19.93 10.12 1.32
CA TYR A 229 -21.28 10.67 1.57
C TYR A 229 -21.33 12.19 1.56
N SER A 230 -20.21 12.87 1.79
CA SER A 230 -20.11 14.34 1.71
C SER A 230 -20.04 14.86 0.27
N ILE A 231 -19.89 13.97 -0.73
CA ILE A 231 -19.89 14.34 -2.15
C ILE A 231 -21.32 14.54 -2.64
N LYS A 232 -21.62 15.75 -3.16
CA LYS A 232 -22.97 16.11 -3.65
C LYS A 232 -23.33 15.43 -4.97
N ASN A 233 -22.33 15.24 -5.86
CA ASN A 233 -22.55 14.57 -7.13
C ASN A 233 -22.81 13.07 -6.90
N LYS A 234 -24.04 12.63 -7.21
CA LYS A 234 -24.50 11.26 -6.95
C LYS A 234 -23.66 10.23 -7.71
N ILE A 235 -23.34 10.46 -8.98
CA ILE A 235 -22.57 9.52 -9.81
C ILE A 235 -21.19 9.31 -9.19
N VAL A 236 -20.49 10.40 -8.84
CA VAL A 236 -19.16 10.32 -8.23
C VAL A 236 -19.21 9.62 -6.87
N LYS A 237 -20.20 9.94 -6.06
CA LYS A 237 -20.41 9.29 -4.76
C LYS A 237 -20.61 7.78 -4.92
N ASP A 238 -21.51 7.38 -5.81
CA ASP A 238 -21.83 5.97 -6.03
C ASP A 238 -20.60 5.20 -6.53
N GLU A 239 -19.78 5.80 -7.41
CA GLU A 239 -18.52 5.18 -7.86
C GLU A 239 -17.47 5.11 -6.74
N MET A 240 -17.37 6.13 -5.88
CA MET A 240 -16.49 6.08 -4.71
C MET A 240 -16.88 4.93 -3.76
N LEU A 241 -18.17 4.77 -3.48
CA LEU A 241 -18.68 3.67 -2.64
C LEU A 241 -18.43 2.30 -3.29
N ASN A 242 -18.60 2.19 -4.61
CA ASN A 242 -18.28 0.98 -5.37
C ASN A 242 -16.78 0.63 -5.30
N LEU A 243 -15.89 1.61 -5.43
CA LEU A 243 -14.44 1.41 -5.25
C LEU A 243 -14.10 0.94 -3.84
N LEU A 244 -14.76 1.51 -2.84
CA LEU A 244 -14.58 1.12 -1.44
C LEU A 244 -14.98 -0.33 -1.20
N ASP A 245 -16.16 -0.74 -1.71
CA ASP A 245 -16.64 -2.12 -1.62
C ASP A 245 -15.68 -3.11 -2.30
N LYS A 246 -15.25 -2.79 -3.53
CA LYS A 246 -14.27 -3.61 -4.27
C LYS A 246 -12.93 -3.76 -3.50
N SER A 247 -12.49 -2.70 -2.83
CA SER A 247 -11.23 -2.74 -2.05
C SER A 247 -11.35 -3.59 -0.79
N LEU A 248 -12.53 -3.63 -0.17
CA LEU A 248 -12.83 -4.49 0.98
C LEU A 248 -12.92 -5.96 0.62
N ASN A 249 -13.61 -6.24 -0.49
CA ASN A 249 -13.91 -7.60 -0.96
C ASN A 249 -12.83 -8.15 -1.90
N ARG A 250 -11.69 -7.47 -2.00
CA ARG A 250 -10.55 -7.89 -2.81
C ARG A 250 -10.08 -9.28 -2.36
N LYS A 251 -10.00 -10.20 -3.33
CA LYS A 251 -9.33 -11.49 -3.23
C LYS A 251 -8.02 -11.41 -3.99
N LYS A 252 -7.06 -12.25 -3.60
CA LYS A 252 -5.80 -12.36 -4.37
C LYS A 252 -6.05 -12.71 -5.83
#